data_7afec1d5d2ce3398f7c199e3d162de7d
#
_entry.id   7afec1d5d2ce3398f7c199e3d162de7d
#
_cell.length_a   1.000
_cell.length_b   1.000
_cell.length_c   1.000
_cell.angle_alpha   90.00
_cell.angle_beta   90.00
_cell.angle_gamma   90.00
#
_symmetry.space_group_name_H-M   'P 1'
#
loop_
_entity.id
_entity.type
_entity.pdbx_description
1 polymer ?
#
loop_
_entity_poly.entity_id
_entity_poly.type
_entity_poly.pdbx_seq_one_letter_code
_entity_poly.pdbx_strand_id
1 'polypeptide(L)'
;MTRPALADLIDQGRGVAPADLVLKGGRVFDLVSGDLVETDVAICGDTIVGVLGTYQGRREIDLAGRVLVPGFIDTHLHVESSAVTPFEFDRCVCPRGVTTAICDPHEIANVCGLAGIRYFLEASAHLVMDLRVQLSSCVPSTHMETAGARLEAADLVGLMDHPKVIGLAEFMNFPGVLMKDEGCLAKLETFRGRHIDGHAPLLRGNDLNGYLAAGIRTEHEATTYEEGLEKLRKGMRVLIREGSVSKDLHALAPLLTERFSPYLCLCTDDRNPLDIAEHGHLDHMIRTAIAMGQPALAVYRAASLSAAEAFGLKDRGLIAPGKRADIAVIDSLEGCHASLVLAGGVVADAAAFAARGWVEPVARGSVKAGQVVAEDFRTGGNRAETPVIGILPGKIITEHLSFDIAPVDGDKRPDVARDLVKIAVIERHGKNGNRATGFVKGFGLQRGAIGSTVCHDHHNIAVVGADYADMALAANRLREIEGGFVVVLGGRVLAELALPVAGLMSLEPFEVVHDRLVDLRAAAKSMGVVLEEPFLQLAFLALPVIPHLKITDRGLVDVDRFEIIG
;
A
#
# COMPACT_ATOMS: atom_id res chain seq x y z
N MET A 1 -14.97 -5.01 22.28
CA MET A 1 -15.06 -5.43 23.70
C MET A 1 -15.08 -4.20 24.58
N THR A 2 -15.81 -4.19 25.69
CA THR A 2 -15.68 -3.15 26.72
C THR A 2 -14.32 -3.31 27.40
N ARG A 3 -13.62 -2.19 27.61
CA ARG A 3 -12.32 -2.18 28.29
C ARG A 3 -12.47 -2.80 29.69
N PRO A 4 -11.58 -3.73 30.11
CA PRO A 4 -11.64 -4.33 31.45
C PRO A 4 -11.58 -3.29 32.57
N ALA A 5 -12.20 -3.58 33.70
CA ALA A 5 -12.07 -2.72 34.88
C ALA A 5 -10.62 -2.72 35.39
N LEU A 6 -10.14 -1.58 35.88
CA LEU A 6 -8.76 -1.48 36.37
C LEU A 6 -8.46 -2.47 37.52
N ALA A 7 -9.45 -2.75 38.38
CA ALA A 7 -9.33 -3.75 39.45
C ALA A 7 -9.07 -5.16 38.88
N ASP A 8 -9.80 -5.55 37.82
CA ASP A 8 -9.63 -6.86 37.17
C ASP A 8 -8.23 -6.98 36.55
N LEU A 9 -7.74 -5.91 35.88
CA LEU A 9 -6.38 -5.89 35.33
C LEU A 9 -5.33 -6.09 36.44
N ILE A 10 -5.50 -5.43 37.58
CA ILE A 10 -4.57 -5.53 38.72
C ILE A 10 -4.62 -6.93 39.35
N ASP A 11 -5.80 -7.46 39.62
CA ASP A 11 -5.95 -8.73 40.32
C ASP A 11 -5.51 -9.93 39.47
N GLN A 12 -5.84 -9.91 38.18
CA GLN A 12 -5.36 -10.91 37.22
C GLN A 12 -3.83 -10.79 37.01
N GLY A 13 -3.31 -9.57 36.89
CA GLY A 13 -1.87 -9.31 36.72
C GLY A 13 -1.04 -9.74 37.93
N ARG A 14 -1.59 -9.64 39.14
CA ARG A 14 -0.96 -10.12 40.38
C ARG A 14 -1.14 -11.65 40.59
N GLY A 15 -1.94 -12.32 39.75
CA GLY A 15 -2.28 -13.72 39.93
C GLY A 15 -3.20 -14.00 41.13
N VAL A 16 -3.87 -12.99 41.67
CA VAL A 16 -4.86 -13.11 42.77
C VAL A 16 -6.18 -13.66 42.25
N ALA A 17 -6.49 -13.30 40.99
CA ALA A 17 -7.61 -13.86 40.22
C ALA A 17 -7.11 -14.58 38.97
N PRO A 18 -7.80 -15.61 38.47
CA PRO A 18 -7.42 -16.27 37.22
C PRO A 18 -7.61 -15.28 36.05
N ALA A 19 -6.64 -15.20 35.13
CA ALA A 19 -6.70 -14.41 33.92
C ALA A 19 -7.79 -14.92 32.97
N ASP A 20 -8.29 -14.05 32.08
CA ASP A 20 -9.30 -14.47 31.11
C ASP A 20 -8.72 -15.49 30.13
N LEU A 21 -7.47 -15.30 29.73
CA LEU A 21 -6.70 -16.20 28.87
C LEU A 21 -5.25 -16.25 29.34
N VAL A 22 -4.66 -17.44 29.36
CA VAL A 22 -3.20 -17.63 29.56
C VAL A 22 -2.62 -18.43 28.41
N LEU A 23 -1.57 -17.89 27.81
CA LEU A 23 -0.72 -18.62 26.87
C LEU A 23 0.39 -19.32 27.68
N LYS A 24 0.41 -20.64 27.62
CA LYS A 24 1.26 -21.52 28.46
C LYS A 24 2.41 -22.13 27.67
N GLY A 25 3.54 -22.35 28.32
CA GLY A 25 4.62 -23.19 27.80
C GLY A 25 5.25 -22.64 26.50
N GLY A 26 5.22 -21.34 26.31
CA GLY A 26 5.88 -20.65 25.19
C GLY A 26 7.13 -19.90 25.60
N ARG A 27 7.86 -19.38 24.61
CA ARG A 27 9.04 -18.54 24.80
C ARG A 27 8.79 -17.16 24.21
N VAL A 28 8.74 -16.14 25.05
CA VAL A 28 8.61 -14.76 24.61
C VAL A 28 9.95 -14.25 24.08
N PHE A 29 9.96 -13.71 22.88
CA PHE A 29 11.11 -12.95 22.37
C PHE A 29 11.05 -11.53 22.95
N ASP A 30 11.88 -11.29 23.95
CA ASP A 30 11.96 -9.98 24.60
C ASP A 30 12.71 -8.99 23.72
N LEU A 31 12.00 -8.03 23.16
CA LEU A 31 12.61 -7.01 22.30
C LEU A 31 13.43 -5.94 23.04
N VAL A 32 13.43 -5.98 24.39
CA VAL A 32 14.29 -5.10 25.18
C VAL A 32 15.69 -5.68 25.32
N SER A 33 15.78 -6.95 25.73
CA SER A 33 17.07 -7.64 25.96
C SER A 33 17.57 -8.43 24.75
N GLY A 34 16.68 -8.90 23.87
CA GLY A 34 17.00 -9.81 22.78
C GLY A 34 16.97 -11.29 23.16
N ASP A 35 16.52 -11.62 24.38
CA ASP A 35 16.48 -12.99 24.88
C ASP A 35 15.16 -13.68 24.52
N LEU A 36 15.21 -15.02 24.43
CA LEU A 36 14.04 -15.90 24.43
C LEU A 36 13.77 -16.36 25.85
N VAL A 37 12.68 -15.88 26.44
CA VAL A 37 12.34 -16.14 27.84
C VAL A 37 11.14 -17.09 27.94
N GLU A 38 11.32 -18.25 28.56
CA GLU A 38 10.22 -19.18 28.86
C GLU A 38 9.33 -18.61 29.96
N THR A 39 8.06 -18.36 29.64
CA THR A 39 7.11 -17.72 30.57
C THR A 39 5.66 -17.94 30.10
N ASP A 40 4.73 -17.85 31.05
CA ASP A 40 3.31 -17.67 30.73
C ASP A 40 3.05 -16.21 30.30
N VAL A 41 2.03 -16.02 29.46
CA VAL A 41 1.49 -14.69 29.12
C VAL A 41 0.03 -14.65 29.53
N ALA A 42 -0.29 -13.84 30.55
CA ALA A 42 -1.65 -13.67 31.07
C ALA A 42 -2.33 -12.45 30.43
N ILE A 43 -3.58 -12.62 30.02
CA ILE A 43 -4.38 -11.63 29.29
C ILE A 43 -5.72 -11.44 29.99
N CYS A 44 -6.10 -10.17 30.19
CA CYS A 44 -7.40 -9.74 30.67
C CYS A 44 -8.07 -8.90 29.58
N GLY A 45 -9.13 -9.43 28.98
CA GLY A 45 -9.79 -8.81 27.84
C GLY A 45 -8.85 -8.54 26.66
N ASP A 46 -8.58 -7.28 26.38
CA ASP A 46 -7.69 -6.83 25.30
C ASP A 46 -6.25 -6.53 25.76
N THR A 47 -5.95 -6.72 27.05
CA THR A 47 -4.72 -6.21 27.67
C THR A 47 -3.88 -7.36 28.23
N ILE A 48 -2.58 -7.37 27.95
CA ILE A 48 -1.59 -8.23 28.61
C ILE A 48 -1.45 -7.75 30.05
N VAL A 49 -1.64 -8.66 31.01
CA VAL A 49 -1.58 -8.33 32.44
C VAL A 49 -0.41 -9.00 33.15
N GLY A 50 0.16 -10.06 32.58
CA GLY A 50 1.27 -10.77 33.25
C GLY A 50 2.20 -11.46 32.27
N VAL A 51 3.50 -11.38 32.60
CA VAL A 51 4.64 -12.09 31.99
C VAL A 51 5.66 -12.38 33.10
N LEU A 52 6.67 -13.20 32.80
CA LEU A 52 7.78 -13.53 33.71
C LEU A 52 7.27 -14.19 35.04
N GLY A 53 6.20 -14.97 34.94
CA GLY A 53 5.59 -15.67 36.08
C GLY A 53 4.73 -16.83 35.61
N THR A 54 4.12 -17.52 36.58
CA THR A 54 3.16 -18.59 36.34
C THR A 54 1.76 -18.08 36.68
N TYR A 55 0.84 -18.21 35.73
CA TYR A 55 -0.53 -17.72 35.86
C TYR A 55 -1.55 -18.87 35.71
N GLN A 56 -2.72 -18.70 36.30
CA GLN A 56 -3.91 -19.54 36.05
C GLN A 56 -4.87 -18.78 35.16
N GLY A 57 -5.42 -19.43 34.14
CA GLY A 57 -6.39 -18.86 33.22
C GLY A 57 -7.77 -19.52 33.33
N ARG A 58 -8.84 -18.75 33.08
CA ARG A 58 -10.17 -19.30 32.81
C ARG A 58 -10.17 -20.12 31.52
N ARG A 59 -9.33 -19.71 30.58
CA ARG A 59 -8.97 -20.42 29.35
C ARG A 59 -7.44 -20.48 29.28
N GLU A 60 -6.91 -21.61 28.91
CA GLU A 60 -5.47 -21.80 28.73
C GLU A 60 -5.19 -22.39 27.35
N ILE A 61 -4.13 -21.92 26.71
CA ILE A 61 -3.64 -22.45 25.43
C ILE A 61 -2.19 -22.88 25.63
N ASP A 62 -1.92 -24.18 25.47
CA ASP A 62 -0.55 -24.70 25.47
C ASP A 62 0.12 -24.43 24.14
N LEU A 63 1.24 -23.74 24.19
CA LEU A 63 2.02 -23.37 23.01
C LEU A 63 3.12 -24.35 22.64
N ALA A 64 3.33 -25.37 23.47
CA ALA A 64 4.29 -26.45 23.21
C ALA A 64 5.71 -25.95 22.84
N GLY A 65 6.22 -24.92 23.52
CA GLY A 65 7.55 -24.35 23.34
C GLY A 65 7.71 -23.38 22.15
N ARG A 66 6.63 -23.04 21.46
CA ARG A 66 6.66 -22.05 20.36
C ARG A 66 7.06 -20.67 20.83
N VAL A 67 7.50 -19.84 19.87
CA VAL A 67 7.94 -18.48 20.13
C VAL A 67 6.77 -17.50 20.05
N LEU A 68 6.70 -16.59 21.03
CA LEU A 68 5.76 -15.47 21.02
C LEU A 68 6.52 -14.19 20.66
N VAL A 69 6.00 -13.47 19.70
CA VAL A 69 6.49 -12.14 19.33
C VAL A 69 5.35 -11.14 19.40
N PRO A 70 5.62 -9.84 19.62
CA PRO A 70 4.57 -8.81 19.46
C PRO A 70 3.96 -8.86 18.07
N GLY A 71 2.67 -8.62 17.96
CA GLY A 71 2.00 -8.51 16.68
C GLY A 71 2.64 -7.46 15.79
N PHE A 72 2.73 -7.74 14.50
CA PHE A 72 3.40 -6.90 13.52
C PHE A 72 2.54 -5.68 13.19
N ILE A 73 3.21 -4.57 12.90
CA ILE A 73 2.62 -3.30 12.53
C ILE A 73 3.11 -2.94 11.13
N ASP A 74 2.23 -2.99 10.15
CA ASP A 74 2.50 -2.45 8.83
C ASP A 74 2.34 -0.93 8.88
N THR A 75 3.42 -0.22 8.64
CA THR A 75 3.50 1.21 8.94
C THR A 75 3.05 2.13 7.82
N HIS A 76 2.88 1.58 6.61
CA HIS A 76 2.35 2.31 5.47
C HIS A 76 1.86 1.34 4.40
N LEU A 77 0.61 1.48 3.99
CA LEU A 77 0.04 0.69 2.91
C LEU A 77 -1.23 1.32 2.33
N HIS A 78 -1.58 0.88 1.12
CA HIS A 78 -2.85 1.12 0.46
C HIS A 78 -3.62 -0.19 0.40
N VAL A 79 -4.72 -0.30 1.16
CA VAL A 79 -5.55 -1.51 1.15
C VAL A 79 -6.10 -1.77 -0.26
N GLU A 80 -6.38 -0.71 -0.99
CA GLU A 80 -6.89 -0.73 -2.36
C GLU A 80 -5.96 -1.49 -3.31
N SER A 81 -4.65 -1.39 -3.13
CA SER A 81 -3.65 -2.11 -3.93
C SER A 81 -3.67 -3.63 -3.72
N SER A 82 -4.29 -4.08 -2.63
CA SER A 82 -4.61 -5.50 -2.46
C SER A 82 -5.80 -5.96 -3.31
N ALA A 83 -6.46 -5.05 -4.03
CA ALA A 83 -7.65 -5.30 -4.85
C ALA A 83 -8.84 -5.92 -4.07
N VAL A 84 -8.82 -5.93 -2.74
CA VAL A 84 -9.91 -6.42 -1.88
C VAL A 84 -10.31 -5.37 -0.85
N THR A 85 -11.51 -5.51 -0.29
CA THR A 85 -12.00 -4.58 0.75
C THR A 85 -11.20 -4.70 2.05
N PRO A 86 -11.26 -3.72 2.97
CA PRO A 86 -10.62 -3.80 4.28
C PRO A 86 -10.98 -5.08 5.06
N PHE A 87 -12.18 -5.64 4.86
CA PHE A 87 -12.62 -6.88 5.50
C PHE A 87 -11.86 -8.11 4.99
N GLU A 88 -11.67 -8.21 3.68
CA GLU A 88 -10.90 -9.31 3.09
C GLU A 88 -9.40 -9.13 3.30
N PHE A 89 -8.91 -7.89 3.31
CA PHE A 89 -7.54 -7.58 3.67
C PHE A 89 -7.20 -8.03 5.10
N ASP A 90 -8.07 -7.70 6.09
CA ASP A 90 -7.95 -8.17 7.48
C ASP A 90 -7.86 -9.71 7.56
N ARG A 91 -8.73 -10.41 6.83
CA ARG A 91 -8.75 -11.89 6.77
C ARG A 91 -7.48 -12.45 6.11
N CYS A 92 -6.90 -11.72 5.19
CA CYS A 92 -5.71 -12.12 4.45
C CYS A 92 -4.42 -11.98 5.28
N VAL A 93 -4.24 -10.85 5.99
CA VAL A 93 -2.96 -10.50 6.61
C VAL A 93 -2.91 -10.74 8.13
N CYS A 94 -4.05 -10.63 8.83
CA CYS A 94 -4.07 -10.78 10.28
C CYS A 94 -3.61 -12.19 10.74
N PRO A 95 -4.01 -13.30 10.11
CA PRO A 95 -3.52 -14.62 10.47
C PRO A 95 -2.01 -14.83 10.25
N ARG A 96 -1.36 -13.92 9.52
CA ARG A 96 0.10 -13.90 9.26
C ARG A 96 0.88 -13.10 10.31
N GLY A 97 0.21 -12.60 11.34
CA GLY A 97 0.82 -11.86 12.46
C GLY A 97 0.65 -10.35 12.38
N VAL A 98 0.03 -9.79 11.34
CA VAL A 98 -0.22 -8.34 11.22
C VAL A 98 -1.45 -7.98 12.06
N THR A 99 -1.22 -7.45 13.25
CA THR A 99 -2.30 -7.06 14.18
C THR A 99 -2.66 -5.59 14.10
N THR A 100 -1.80 -4.79 13.47
CA THR A 100 -2.03 -3.36 13.22
C THR A 100 -1.56 -3.03 11.81
N ALA A 101 -2.34 -2.23 11.10
CA ALA A 101 -1.95 -1.66 9.82
C ALA A 101 -2.27 -0.16 9.81
N ILE A 102 -1.40 0.65 9.20
CA ILE A 102 -1.57 2.09 9.05
C ILE A 102 -1.76 2.36 7.57
N CYS A 103 -3.01 2.62 7.17
CA CYS A 103 -3.35 2.84 5.78
C CYS A 103 -3.51 4.32 5.43
N ASP A 104 -3.13 4.65 4.22
CA ASP A 104 -3.52 5.88 3.54
C ASP A 104 -4.55 5.54 2.46
N PRO A 105 -5.85 5.83 2.66
CA PRO A 105 -6.88 5.56 1.68
C PRO A 105 -6.96 6.66 0.61
N HIS A 106 -5.83 7.18 0.13
CA HIS A 106 -5.86 8.26 -0.85
C HIS A 106 -6.38 7.80 -2.23
N GLU A 107 -6.22 6.52 -2.54
CA GLU A 107 -6.67 5.98 -3.80
C GLU A 107 -8.19 6.04 -3.94
N ILE A 108 -8.93 5.50 -2.97
CA ILE A 108 -10.39 5.64 -2.97
C ILE A 108 -10.82 7.10 -2.76
N ALA A 109 -10.04 7.89 -2.02
CA ALA A 109 -10.31 9.31 -1.83
C ALA A 109 -10.15 10.09 -3.15
N ASN A 110 -9.21 9.74 -4.02
CA ASN A 110 -9.09 10.31 -5.36
C ASN A 110 -10.31 10.00 -6.25
N VAL A 111 -11.05 8.94 -5.96
CA VAL A 111 -12.28 8.59 -6.68
C VAL A 111 -13.50 9.27 -6.10
N CYS A 112 -13.69 9.25 -4.78
CA CYS A 112 -14.94 9.68 -4.14
C CYS A 112 -14.77 10.59 -2.90
N GLY A 113 -13.56 11.14 -2.69
CA GLY A 113 -13.29 12.13 -1.64
C GLY A 113 -13.47 11.58 -0.23
N LEU A 114 -14.02 12.41 0.65
CA LEU A 114 -14.26 12.06 2.06
C LEU A 114 -15.12 10.81 2.25
N ALA A 115 -15.95 10.45 1.29
CA ALA A 115 -16.78 9.23 1.39
C ALA A 115 -15.89 7.98 1.46
N GLY A 116 -14.79 7.94 0.68
CA GLY A 116 -13.81 6.86 0.74
C GLY A 116 -13.09 6.77 2.08
N ILE A 117 -12.60 7.90 2.59
CA ILE A 117 -11.94 7.96 3.91
C ILE A 117 -12.90 7.50 5.03
N ARG A 118 -14.16 7.97 5.00
CA ARG A 118 -15.18 7.56 5.98
C ARG A 118 -15.48 6.07 5.91
N TYR A 119 -15.53 5.48 4.73
CA TYR A 119 -15.71 4.04 4.56
C TYR A 119 -14.60 3.25 5.28
N PHE A 120 -13.34 3.66 5.13
CA PHE A 120 -12.22 3.03 5.83
C PHE A 120 -12.29 3.22 7.36
N LEU A 121 -12.65 4.41 7.82
CA LEU A 121 -12.82 4.69 9.24
C LEU A 121 -13.95 3.85 9.86
N GLU A 122 -15.07 3.73 9.17
CA GLU A 122 -16.19 2.90 9.61
C GLU A 122 -15.83 1.41 9.58
N ALA A 123 -15.22 0.92 8.49
CA ALA A 123 -14.75 -0.46 8.39
C ALA A 123 -13.78 -0.81 9.53
N SER A 124 -12.85 0.10 9.87
CA SER A 124 -11.84 -0.11 10.92
C SER A 124 -12.41 -0.42 12.31
N ALA A 125 -13.67 -0.07 12.56
CA ALA A 125 -14.36 -0.37 13.81
C ALA A 125 -14.81 -1.84 13.93
N HIS A 126 -14.82 -2.57 12.81
CA HIS A 126 -15.36 -3.94 12.71
C HIS A 126 -14.29 -5.00 12.44
N LEU A 127 -13.05 -4.61 12.11
CA LEU A 127 -11.98 -5.55 11.78
C LEU A 127 -11.43 -6.25 13.03
N VAL A 128 -10.82 -7.41 12.83
CA VAL A 128 -10.11 -8.16 13.88
C VAL A 128 -8.79 -7.45 14.18
N MET A 129 -8.03 -7.08 13.15
CA MET A 129 -6.85 -6.24 13.31
C MET A 129 -7.23 -4.78 13.63
N ASP A 130 -6.28 -4.01 14.13
CA ASP A 130 -6.44 -2.57 14.34
C ASP A 130 -5.99 -1.78 13.10
N LEU A 131 -6.91 -1.52 12.19
CA LEU A 131 -6.65 -0.63 11.05
C LEU A 131 -6.66 0.82 11.52
N ARG A 132 -5.55 1.52 11.32
CA ARG A 132 -5.39 2.96 11.55
C ARG A 132 -5.38 3.69 10.22
N VAL A 133 -5.92 4.88 10.20
CA VAL A 133 -6.09 5.67 8.98
C VAL A 133 -5.29 6.96 9.09
N GLN A 134 -4.53 7.27 8.06
CA GLN A 134 -3.98 8.60 7.85
C GLN A 134 -4.87 9.36 6.88
N LEU A 135 -5.04 10.67 7.09
CA LEU A 135 -5.87 11.49 6.23
C LEU A 135 -5.08 11.93 5.00
N SER A 136 -5.61 11.63 3.83
CA SER A 136 -4.90 11.75 2.55
C SER A 136 -4.49 13.18 2.22
N SER A 137 -3.22 13.39 1.91
CA SER A 137 -2.65 14.70 1.54
C SER A 137 -2.78 15.02 0.05
N CYS A 138 -2.85 13.99 -0.80
CA CYS A 138 -2.68 14.02 -2.25
C CYS A 138 -3.96 13.67 -3.03
N VAL A 139 -5.01 14.44 -2.87
CA VAL A 139 -6.29 14.26 -3.57
C VAL A 139 -6.66 15.57 -4.30
N PRO A 140 -6.24 15.72 -5.57
CA PRO A 140 -5.28 14.92 -6.34
C PRO A 140 -3.82 15.14 -5.93
N SER A 141 -2.89 14.33 -6.46
CA SER A 141 -1.46 14.48 -6.19
C SER A 141 -0.90 15.75 -6.81
N THR A 142 -1.35 16.10 -8.02
CA THR A 142 -0.95 17.32 -8.72
C THR A 142 -2.13 17.98 -9.45
N HIS A 143 -1.87 19.19 -10.00
CA HIS A 143 -2.80 19.87 -10.91
C HIS A 143 -2.75 19.33 -12.35
N MET A 144 -1.82 18.43 -12.67
CA MET A 144 -1.59 17.89 -14.02
C MET A 144 -2.43 16.65 -14.34
N GLU A 145 -3.42 16.35 -13.52
CA GLU A 145 -4.30 15.18 -13.63
C GLU A 145 -5.74 15.55 -13.29
N THR A 146 -6.69 14.69 -13.66
CA THR A 146 -8.09 14.83 -13.28
C THR A 146 -8.49 13.66 -12.37
N ALA A 147 -8.69 13.94 -11.10
CA ALA A 147 -9.23 12.98 -10.13
C ALA A 147 -10.74 13.14 -9.95
N GLY A 148 -11.38 12.15 -9.34
CA GLY A 148 -12.80 12.16 -9.01
C GLY A 148 -13.17 13.18 -7.93
N ALA A 149 -12.23 13.50 -7.04
CA ALA A 149 -12.41 14.45 -5.94
C ALA A 149 -11.20 15.38 -5.79
N ARG A 150 -11.38 16.40 -4.95
CA ARG A 150 -10.34 17.28 -4.45
C ARG A 150 -10.56 17.49 -2.97
N LEU A 151 -9.52 17.34 -2.16
CA LEU A 151 -9.55 17.54 -0.71
C LEU A 151 -8.52 18.61 -0.33
N GLU A 152 -9.02 19.65 0.29
CA GLU A 152 -8.23 20.72 0.87
C GLU A 152 -8.06 20.52 2.38
N ALA A 153 -7.19 21.29 3.01
CA ALA A 153 -6.95 21.21 4.45
C ALA A 153 -8.25 21.31 5.28
N ALA A 154 -9.15 22.22 4.90
CA ALA A 154 -10.43 22.44 5.59
C ALA A 154 -11.35 21.21 5.56
N ASP A 155 -11.30 20.40 4.50
CA ASP A 155 -12.14 19.22 4.36
C ASP A 155 -11.74 18.12 5.36
N LEU A 156 -10.45 18.06 5.73
CA LEU A 156 -9.88 17.04 6.59
C LEU A 156 -10.09 17.31 8.09
N VAL A 157 -10.27 18.59 8.48
CA VAL A 157 -10.38 19.02 9.90
C VAL A 157 -11.42 18.23 10.67
N GLY A 158 -12.59 17.98 10.06
CA GLY A 158 -13.69 17.26 10.72
C GLY A 158 -13.41 15.79 11.04
N LEU A 159 -12.33 15.22 10.51
CA LEU A 159 -11.93 13.82 10.75
C LEU A 159 -10.69 13.70 11.64
N MET A 160 -9.97 14.78 11.90
CA MET A 160 -8.67 14.76 12.60
C MET A 160 -8.73 14.16 14.01
N ASP A 161 -9.85 14.30 14.72
CA ASP A 161 -10.02 13.82 16.10
C ASP A 161 -10.69 12.44 16.18
N HIS A 162 -10.91 11.79 15.04
CA HIS A 162 -11.43 10.42 15.04
C HIS A 162 -10.41 9.46 15.68
N PRO A 163 -10.82 8.54 16.60
CA PRO A 163 -9.90 7.74 17.39
C PRO A 163 -9.02 6.78 16.57
N LYS A 164 -9.38 6.53 15.32
CA LYS A 164 -8.58 5.69 14.40
C LYS A 164 -7.64 6.51 13.51
N VAL A 165 -7.74 7.84 13.52
CA VAL A 165 -6.87 8.71 12.73
C VAL A 165 -5.54 8.93 13.45
N ILE A 166 -4.44 8.73 12.74
CA ILE A 166 -3.08 8.98 13.25
C ILE A 166 -2.60 10.39 12.90
N GLY A 167 -2.80 10.80 11.65
CA GLY A 167 -2.30 12.10 11.19
C GLY A 167 -2.55 12.31 9.71
N LEU A 168 -1.66 13.08 9.08
CA LEU A 168 -1.65 13.31 7.64
C LEU A 168 -0.85 12.20 6.96
N ALA A 169 -1.41 11.65 5.91
CA ALA A 169 -0.80 10.63 5.08
C ALA A 169 0.36 11.21 4.25
N GLU A 170 1.03 10.33 3.53
CA GLU A 170 2.22 10.64 2.74
C GLU A 170 2.10 11.95 1.94
N PHE A 171 3.09 12.81 2.09
CA PHE A 171 3.10 14.10 1.41
C PHE A 171 3.86 13.98 0.08
N MET A 172 3.16 13.49 -0.96
CA MET A 172 3.76 13.15 -2.26
C MET A 172 4.23 14.39 -3.04
N ASN A 173 3.52 15.51 -2.91
CA ASN A 173 3.90 16.75 -3.60
C ASN A 173 5.05 17.47 -2.88
N PHE A 174 6.21 16.79 -2.74
CA PHE A 174 7.40 17.42 -2.16
C PHE A 174 7.90 18.63 -2.98
N PRO A 175 7.79 18.67 -4.33
CA PRO A 175 8.11 19.89 -5.06
C PRO A 175 7.25 21.08 -4.63
N GLY A 176 5.95 20.88 -4.42
CA GLY A 176 5.05 21.90 -3.90
C GLY A 176 5.44 22.40 -2.50
N VAL A 177 5.89 21.50 -1.62
CA VAL A 177 6.43 21.90 -0.31
C VAL A 177 7.64 22.82 -0.46
N LEU A 178 8.60 22.43 -1.30
CA LEU A 178 9.83 23.21 -1.53
C LEU A 178 9.55 24.55 -2.22
N MET A 179 8.59 24.59 -3.12
CA MET A 179 8.12 25.83 -3.79
C MET A 179 7.18 26.66 -2.91
N LYS A 180 6.78 26.15 -1.76
CA LYS A 180 5.86 26.82 -0.83
C LYS A 180 4.46 27.03 -1.41
N ASP A 181 3.95 26.03 -2.12
CA ASP A 181 2.57 26.04 -2.61
C ASP A 181 1.59 26.26 -1.45
N GLU A 182 0.62 27.16 -1.65
CA GLU A 182 -0.30 27.58 -0.58
C GLU A 182 -1.15 26.41 -0.06
N GLY A 183 -1.60 25.51 -0.94
CA GLY A 183 -2.38 24.33 -0.57
C GLY A 183 -1.56 23.31 0.22
N CYS A 184 -0.29 23.10 -0.19
CA CYS A 184 0.66 22.27 0.56
C CYS A 184 0.91 22.83 1.96
N LEU A 185 1.21 24.13 2.05
CA LEU A 185 1.47 24.77 3.35
C LEU A 185 0.22 24.74 4.24
N ALA A 186 -0.97 24.97 3.71
CA ALA A 186 -2.22 24.90 4.48
C ALA A 186 -2.44 23.52 5.10
N LYS A 187 -2.19 22.43 4.38
CA LYS A 187 -2.28 21.06 4.91
C LYS A 187 -1.26 20.82 6.02
N LEU A 188 0.00 21.17 5.78
CA LEU A 188 1.09 21.00 6.76
C LEU A 188 0.84 21.80 8.05
N GLU A 189 0.38 23.05 7.94
CA GLU A 189 0.03 23.88 9.10
C GLU A 189 -1.16 23.31 9.88
N THR A 190 -2.18 22.80 9.17
CA THR A 190 -3.36 22.19 9.80
C THR A 190 -2.98 20.97 10.64
N PHE A 191 -2.01 20.18 10.19
CA PHE A 191 -1.54 18.99 10.89
C PHE A 191 -0.29 19.23 11.75
N ARG A 192 0.12 20.49 11.95
CA ARG A 192 1.27 20.81 12.79
C ARG A 192 1.12 20.22 14.19
N GLY A 193 2.14 19.46 14.63
CA GLY A 193 2.14 18.77 15.93
C GLY A 193 1.47 17.40 15.94
N ARG A 194 0.89 16.95 14.82
CA ARG A 194 0.46 15.58 14.60
C ARG A 194 1.48 14.81 13.76
N HIS A 195 1.29 13.53 13.58
CA HIS A 195 2.10 12.75 12.65
C HIS A 195 1.85 13.23 11.22
N ILE A 196 2.92 13.42 10.45
CA ILE A 196 2.88 13.71 9.01
C ILE A 196 3.83 12.73 8.35
N ASP A 197 3.28 11.87 7.51
CA ASP A 197 4.03 10.92 6.71
C ASP A 197 4.57 11.57 5.44
N GLY A 198 5.61 11.00 4.87
CA GLY A 198 6.31 11.55 3.71
C GLY A 198 6.45 10.54 2.58
N HIS A 199 6.66 11.12 1.40
CA HIS A 199 6.95 10.46 0.15
C HIS A 199 7.98 11.32 -0.58
N ALA A 200 9.23 10.91 -0.58
CA ALA A 200 10.33 11.78 -1.02
C ALA A 200 11.41 10.99 -1.79
N PRO A 201 11.06 10.39 -2.97
CA PRO A 201 12.00 9.64 -3.76
C PRO A 201 13.16 10.52 -4.21
N LEU A 202 14.39 10.04 -3.99
CA LEU A 202 15.64 10.70 -4.38
C LEU A 202 15.87 12.10 -3.75
N LEU A 203 15.02 12.55 -2.83
CA LEU A 203 15.17 13.85 -2.17
C LEU A 203 16.31 13.82 -1.16
N ARG A 204 17.31 14.66 -1.35
CA ARG A 204 18.55 14.71 -0.58
C ARG A 204 19.02 16.14 -0.29
N GLY A 205 20.14 16.28 0.40
CA GLY A 205 20.79 17.56 0.61
C GLY A 205 19.91 18.58 1.35
N ASN A 206 20.00 19.85 0.94
CA ASN A 206 19.28 20.94 1.60
C ASN A 206 17.76 20.88 1.35
N ASP A 207 17.33 20.31 0.24
CA ASP A 207 15.91 20.17 -0.06
C ASP A 207 15.25 19.18 0.90
N LEU A 208 15.92 18.08 1.25
CA LEU A 208 15.48 17.18 2.32
C LEU A 208 15.38 17.91 3.67
N ASN A 209 16.31 18.83 3.99
CA ASN A 209 16.21 19.63 5.21
C ASN A 209 14.96 20.51 5.21
N GLY A 210 14.63 21.14 4.07
CA GLY A 210 13.41 21.93 3.89
C GLY A 210 12.15 21.10 4.12
N TYR A 211 12.08 19.91 3.52
CA TYR A 211 10.99 18.97 3.66
C TYR A 211 10.79 18.51 5.11
N LEU A 212 11.87 18.17 5.80
CA LEU A 212 11.85 17.82 7.23
C LEU A 212 11.46 18.99 8.14
N ALA A 213 11.91 20.22 7.81
CA ALA A 213 11.57 21.41 8.54
C ALA A 213 10.06 21.74 8.48
N ALA A 214 9.37 21.26 7.43
CA ALA A 214 7.92 21.36 7.30
C ALA A 214 7.14 20.42 8.26
N GLY A 215 7.83 19.56 9.02
CA GLY A 215 7.21 18.70 10.04
C GLY A 215 7.05 17.24 9.66
N ILE A 216 7.42 16.85 8.45
CA ILE A 216 7.35 15.47 7.94
C ILE A 216 8.41 14.61 8.65
N ARG A 217 8.06 13.39 9.09
CA ARG A 217 8.91 12.59 9.99
C ARG A 217 9.22 11.18 9.55
N THR A 218 8.41 10.61 8.68
CA THR A 218 8.55 9.26 8.12
C THR A 218 8.61 9.32 6.59
N GLU A 219 9.14 8.30 5.93
CA GLU A 219 9.03 8.12 4.48
C GLU A 219 9.44 6.71 4.06
N HIS A 220 8.99 6.23 2.91
CA HIS A 220 9.17 4.86 2.42
C HIS A 220 9.78 4.75 1.02
N GLU A 221 10.19 5.87 0.41
CA GLU A 221 10.67 5.94 -0.96
C GLU A 221 12.20 5.80 -1.12
N ALA A 222 12.93 5.61 -0.03
CA ALA A 222 14.37 5.37 -0.11
C ALA A 222 14.65 4.03 -0.83
N THR A 223 15.49 4.07 -1.89
CA THR A 223 15.81 2.91 -2.72
C THR A 223 17.25 2.45 -2.61
N THR A 224 18.09 3.19 -1.88
CA THR A 224 19.52 2.85 -1.65
C THR A 224 19.90 3.03 -0.19
N TYR A 225 20.94 2.26 0.22
CA TYR A 225 21.53 2.37 1.55
C TYR A 225 21.94 3.81 1.89
N GLU A 226 22.60 4.50 0.97
CA GLU A 226 23.13 5.85 1.16
C GLU A 226 22.00 6.87 1.33
N GLU A 227 20.92 6.73 0.58
CA GLU A 227 19.73 7.58 0.71
C GLU A 227 19.06 7.36 2.06
N GLY A 228 18.79 6.10 2.42
CA GLY A 228 18.19 5.75 3.71
C GLY A 228 19.05 6.23 4.89
N LEU A 229 20.37 6.06 4.83
CA LEU A 229 21.28 6.51 5.87
C LEU A 229 21.29 8.05 6.01
N GLU A 230 21.23 8.79 4.91
CA GLU A 230 21.14 10.26 4.97
C GLU A 230 19.85 10.71 5.64
N LYS A 231 18.71 10.12 5.26
CA LYS A 231 17.40 10.39 5.86
C LYS A 231 17.40 10.12 7.36
N LEU A 232 17.92 8.97 7.79
CA LEU A 232 18.09 8.63 9.21
C LEU A 232 18.96 9.64 9.97
N ARG A 233 20.11 10.04 9.40
CA ARG A 233 21.02 11.02 10.01
C ARG A 233 20.40 12.41 10.18
N LYS A 234 19.42 12.74 9.34
CA LYS A 234 18.65 13.99 9.43
C LYS A 234 17.43 13.89 10.35
N GLY A 235 17.22 12.74 10.99
CA GLY A 235 16.15 12.55 11.97
C GLY A 235 14.82 12.09 11.36
N MET A 236 14.80 11.70 10.10
CA MET A 236 13.66 11.04 9.45
C MET A 236 13.67 9.55 9.79
N ARG A 237 12.54 8.96 10.09
CA ARG A 237 12.40 7.51 10.18
C ARG A 237 12.20 6.94 8.79
N VAL A 238 12.89 5.85 8.47
CA VAL A 238 12.76 5.18 7.18
C VAL A 238 11.89 3.94 7.36
N LEU A 239 10.82 3.89 6.58
CA LEU A 239 9.96 2.73 6.46
C LEU A 239 10.51 1.90 5.29
N ILE A 240 11.11 0.74 5.60
CA ILE A 240 11.66 -0.16 4.58
C ILE A 240 10.49 -0.84 3.88
N ARG A 241 10.41 -0.65 2.56
CA ARG A 241 9.29 -1.09 1.75
C ARG A 241 9.58 -2.41 1.03
N GLU A 242 8.54 -3.27 0.97
CA GLU A 242 8.53 -4.48 0.14
C GLU A 242 7.12 -4.69 -0.43
N GLY A 243 6.81 -3.92 -1.47
CA GLY A 243 5.57 -4.02 -2.24
C GLY A 243 5.63 -5.10 -3.31
N SER A 244 4.68 -5.05 -4.26
CA SER A 244 4.66 -5.97 -5.40
C SER A 244 5.49 -5.48 -6.59
N VAL A 245 5.65 -4.15 -6.74
CA VAL A 245 6.53 -3.54 -7.75
C VAL A 245 7.76 -2.94 -7.09
N SER A 246 7.58 -2.09 -6.09
CA SER A 246 8.69 -1.47 -5.36
C SER A 246 9.21 -2.41 -4.28
N LYS A 247 10.36 -3.04 -4.54
CA LYS A 247 10.99 -4.04 -3.67
C LYS A 247 12.35 -3.51 -3.21
N ASP A 248 12.34 -2.74 -2.11
CA ASP A 248 13.53 -2.03 -1.64
C ASP A 248 14.18 -2.70 -0.41
N LEU A 249 13.58 -3.79 0.12
CA LEU A 249 14.08 -4.50 1.30
C LEU A 249 15.53 -4.94 1.13
N HIS A 250 15.91 -5.52 0.00
CA HIS A 250 17.26 -5.99 -0.23
C HIS A 250 18.32 -4.85 -0.19
N ALA A 251 17.97 -3.68 -0.74
CA ALA A 251 18.86 -2.53 -0.75
C ALA A 251 19.02 -1.89 0.62
N LEU A 252 17.93 -1.90 1.43
CA LEU A 252 17.87 -1.22 2.72
C LEU A 252 18.11 -2.15 3.92
N ALA A 253 18.01 -3.47 3.76
CA ALA A 253 18.23 -4.43 4.83
C ALA A 253 19.57 -4.22 5.59
N PRO A 254 20.69 -3.82 4.95
CA PRO A 254 21.92 -3.51 5.69
C PRO A 254 21.79 -2.39 6.75
N LEU A 255 20.72 -1.59 6.71
CA LEU A 255 20.39 -0.62 7.77
C LEU A 255 19.75 -1.29 9.00
N LEU A 256 19.19 -2.50 8.88
CA LEU A 256 18.55 -3.23 9.98
C LEU A 256 19.57 -3.78 10.97
N THR A 257 20.22 -2.89 11.69
CA THR A 257 21.15 -3.19 12.77
C THR A 257 20.50 -2.84 14.11
N GLU A 258 20.98 -3.40 15.22
CA GLU A 258 20.47 -3.03 16.55
C GLU A 258 20.62 -1.52 16.82
N ARG A 259 21.68 -0.90 16.28
CA ARG A 259 21.94 0.53 16.40
C ARG A 259 20.88 1.38 15.72
N PHE A 260 20.41 1.01 14.53
CA PHE A 260 19.48 1.81 13.74
C PHE A 260 18.02 1.34 13.88
N SER A 261 17.78 0.12 14.39
CA SER A 261 16.43 -0.43 14.52
C SER A 261 15.42 0.48 15.23
N PRO A 262 15.80 1.34 16.22
CA PRO A 262 14.85 2.29 16.81
C PRO A 262 14.28 3.33 15.83
N TYR A 263 14.90 3.53 14.69
CA TYR A 263 14.54 4.55 13.69
C TYR A 263 14.05 3.95 12.37
N LEU A 264 13.92 2.63 12.31
CA LEU A 264 13.48 1.89 11.13
C LEU A 264 12.14 1.21 11.40
N CYS A 265 11.31 1.14 10.38
CA CYS A 265 10.07 0.37 10.38
C CYS A 265 10.00 -0.46 9.10
N LEU A 266 9.02 -1.38 9.04
CA LEU A 266 8.71 -2.14 7.84
C LEU A 266 7.35 -1.72 7.31
N CYS A 267 7.19 -1.66 5.99
CA CYS A 267 5.92 -1.40 5.33
C CYS A 267 5.79 -2.19 4.03
N THR A 268 4.57 -2.39 3.58
CA THR A 268 4.32 -3.10 2.32
C THR A 268 3.89 -2.20 1.18
N ASP A 269 3.37 -1.02 1.48
CA ASP A 269 2.91 -0.08 0.47
C ASP A 269 1.87 -0.74 -0.49
N ASP A 270 2.17 -0.87 -1.77
CA ASP A 270 1.35 -1.53 -2.77
C ASP A 270 1.65 -3.03 -2.86
N ARG A 271 0.90 -3.86 -2.13
CA ARG A 271 1.08 -5.30 -2.14
C ARG A 271 -0.21 -6.03 -2.52
N ASN A 272 -0.15 -6.80 -3.60
CA ASN A 272 -1.30 -7.49 -4.18
C ASN A 272 -1.57 -8.87 -3.54
N PRO A 273 -2.75 -9.47 -3.76
CA PRO A 273 -3.11 -10.76 -3.19
C PRO A 273 -2.23 -11.93 -3.62
N LEU A 274 -1.61 -11.88 -4.81
CA LEU A 274 -0.72 -12.93 -5.29
C LEU A 274 0.52 -13.01 -4.40
N ASP A 275 1.23 -11.89 -4.23
CA ASP A 275 2.41 -11.84 -3.39
C ASP A 275 2.10 -12.16 -1.93
N ILE A 276 0.94 -11.72 -1.43
CA ILE A 276 0.53 -12.05 -0.06
C ILE A 276 0.30 -13.55 0.09
N ALA A 277 -0.35 -14.20 -0.88
CA ALA A 277 -0.62 -15.63 -0.84
C ALA A 277 0.65 -16.48 -1.02
N GLU A 278 1.48 -16.13 -1.99
CA GLU A 278 2.65 -16.92 -2.38
C GLU A 278 3.85 -16.72 -1.43
N HIS A 279 4.06 -15.50 -0.96
CA HIS A 279 5.24 -15.14 -0.17
C HIS A 279 4.93 -14.78 1.27
N GLY A 280 3.78 -14.15 1.52
CA GLY A 280 3.39 -13.56 2.81
C GLY A 280 3.32 -12.03 2.76
N HIS A 281 3.27 -11.42 3.92
CA HIS A 281 3.17 -9.97 4.13
C HIS A 281 4.39 -9.48 4.92
N LEU A 282 4.23 -8.88 6.12
CA LEU A 282 5.38 -8.54 6.96
C LEU A 282 6.19 -9.76 7.43
N ASP A 283 5.54 -10.92 7.58
CA ASP A 283 6.20 -12.20 7.86
C ASP A 283 7.22 -12.58 6.78
N HIS A 284 6.92 -12.29 5.50
CA HIS A 284 7.88 -12.45 4.39
C HIS A 284 9.08 -11.51 4.54
N MET A 285 8.85 -10.24 4.86
CA MET A 285 9.92 -9.26 5.04
C MET A 285 10.85 -9.65 6.19
N ILE A 286 10.28 -10.12 7.31
CA ILE A 286 11.02 -10.58 8.48
C ILE A 286 11.92 -11.77 8.09
N ARG A 287 11.36 -12.82 7.47
CA ARG A 287 12.11 -13.99 7.00
C ARG A 287 13.24 -13.60 6.07
N THR A 288 12.94 -12.74 5.09
CA THR A 288 13.91 -12.30 4.09
C THR A 288 15.06 -11.53 4.73
N ALA A 289 14.76 -10.55 5.59
CA ALA A 289 15.78 -9.76 6.26
C ALA A 289 16.70 -10.63 7.15
N ILE A 290 16.15 -11.58 7.91
CA ILE A 290 16.94 -12.49 8.74
C ILE A 290 17.78 -13.44 7.88
N ALA A 291 17.21 -13.97 6.78
CA ALA A 291 17.95 -14.81 5.83
C ALA A 291 19.11 -14.07 5.16
N MET A 292 19.04 -12.74 5.03
CA MET A 292 20.12 -11.87 4.58
C MET A 292 21.18 -11.62 5.68
N GLY A 293 21.02 -12.17 6.88
CA GLY A 293 21.96 -12.03 7.99
C GLY A 293 21.69 -10.86 8.92
N GLN A 294 20.54 -10.22 8.83
CA GLN A 294 20.21 -9.14 9.76
C GLN A 294 19.83 -9.70 11.13
N PRO A 295 20.23 -9.05 12.25
CA PRO A 295 19.91 -9.50 13.60
C PRO A 295 18.39 -9.59 13.82
N ALA A 296 17.89 -10.72 14.30
CA ALA A 296 16.47 -10.92 14.57
C ALA A 296 15.90 -9.81 15.47
N LEU A 297 16.64 -9.40 16.52
CA LEU A 297 16.23 -8.31 17.41
C LEU A 297 15.96 -7.00 16.64
N ALA A 298 16.83 -6.63 15.70
CA ALA A 298 16.65 -5.42 14.90
C ALA A 298 15.43 -5.52 13.98
N VAL A 299 15.23 -6.68 13.35
CA VAL A 299 14.12 -6.92 12.42
C VAL A 299 12.77 -6.90 13.14
N TYR A 300 12.63 -7.64 14.26
CA TYR A 300 11.39 -7.66 15.02
C TYR A 300 11.09 -6.33 15.71
N ARG A 301 12.10 -5.57 16.11
CA ARG A 301 11.90 -4.18 16.57
C ARG A 301 11.31 -3.31 15.46
N ALA A 302 11.85 -3.37 14.25
CA ALA A 302 11.34 -2.61 13.11
C ALA A 302 9.91 -3.01 12.73
N ALA A 303 9.56 -4.30 12.90
CA ALA A 303 8.22 -4.83 12.60
C ALA A 303 7.18 -4.52 13.70
N SER A 304 7.57 -4.06 14.89
CA SER A 304 6.64 -3.91 16.02
C SER A 304 6.96 -2.72 16.93
N LEU A 305 7.97 -2.80 17.79
CA LEU A 305 8.28 -1.77 18.80
C LEU A 305 8.58 -0.40 18.15
N SER A 306 9.50 -0.37 17.20
CA SER A 306 9.91 0.87 16.53
C SER A 306 8.77 1.46 15.70
N ALA A 307 7.96 0.60 15.09
CA ALA A 307 6.74 0.98 14.38
C ALA A 307 5.72 1.62 15.33
N ALA A 308 5.46 1.00 16.49
CA ALA A 308 4.56 1.56 17.50
C ALA A 308 5.03 2.94 17.99
N GLU A 309 6.32 3.09 18.27
CA GLU A 309 6.91 4.35 18.70
C GLU A 309 6.86 5.44 17.63
N ALA A 310 7.12 5.07 16.36
CA ALA A 310 7.10 5.99 15.23
C ALA A 310 5.75 6.69 15.08
N PHE A 311 4.66 5.93 15.28
CA PHE A 311 3.29 6.40 15.09
C PHE A 311 2.55 6.70 16.40
N GLY A 312 3.26 6.73 17.53
CA GLY A 312 2.71 7.12 18.83
C GLY A 312 1.73 6.10 19.43
N LEU A 313 1.78 4.85 18.99
CA LEU A 313 0.93 3.74 19.48
C LEU A 313 1.51 3.17 20.78
N LYS A 314 1.35 3.90 21.88
CA LYS A 314 2.00 3.62 23.16
C LYS A 314 1.52 2.34 23.83
N ASP A 315 0.40 1.78 23.39
CA ASP A 315 -0.27 0.61 23.96
C ASP A 315 0.20 -0.74 23.40
N ARG A 316 1.16 -0.77 22.47
CA ARG A 316 1.58 -2.00 21.77
C ARG A 316 3.08 -2.04 21.46
N GLY A 317 3.53 -3.03 20.69
CA GLY A 317 4.91 -3.19 20.22
C GLY A 317 5.80 -4.03 21.15
N LEU A 318 5.30 -4.43 22.33
CA LEU A 318 5.97 -5.32 23.28
C LEU A 318 4.96 -6.31 23.88
N ILE A 319 5.41 -7.51 24.22
CA ILE A 319 4.66 -8.43 25.10
C ILE A 319 5.00 -8.05 26.55
N ALA A 320 4.23 -7.14 27.12
CA ALA A 320 4.47 -6.61 28.47
C ALA A 320 3.16 -6.19 29.14
N PRO A 321 3.08 -6.22 30.49
CA PRO A 321 1.89 -5.79 31.21
C PRO A 321 1.48 -4.36 30.86
N GLY A 322 0.19 -4.15 30.67
CA GLY A 322 -0.41 -2.88 30.28
C GLY A 322 -0.42 -2.64 28.77
N LYS A 323 0.18 -3.52 27.97
CA LYS A 323 0.12 -3.44 26.50
C LYS A 323 -1.09 -4.20 25.97
N ARG A 324 -1.55 -3.80 24.80
CA ARG A 324 -2.60 -4.47 24.04
C ARG A 324 -2.15 -5.89 23.71
N ALA A 325 -3.04 -6.85 23.84
CA ALA A 325 -2.75 -8.26 23.58
C ALA A 325 -2.69 -8.55 22.07
N ASP A 326 -1.68 -7.97 21.42
CA ASP A 326 -1.28 -8.17 20.03
C ASP A 326 -0.07 -9.10 20.02
N ILE A 327 -0.29 -10.37 19.69
CA ILE A 327 0.71 -11.43 19.82
C ILE A 327 0.64 -12.35 18.62
N ALA A 328 1.79 -12.62 17.98
CA ALA A 328 1.93 -13.71 17.04
C ALA A 328 2.72 -14.86 17.68
N VAL A 329 2.18 -16.06 17.59
CA VAL A 329 2.84 -17.31 18.00
C VAL A 329 3.40 -17.96 16.74
N ILE A 330 4.72 -18.01 16.66
CA ILE A 330 5.45 -18.44 15.47
C ILE A 330 6.25 -19.72 15.72
N ASP A 331 6.67 -20.38 14.64
CA ASP A 331 7.51 -21.59 14.67
C ASP A 331 8.93 -21.30 15.19
N SER A 332 9.59 -20.31 14.58
CA SER A 332 10.93 -19.84 14.96
C SER A 332 11.09 -18.36 14.56
N LEU A 333 12.14 -17.71 15.07
CA LEU A 333 12.45 -16.32 14.69
C LEU A 333 12.80 -16.20 13.20
N GLU A 334 13.47 -17.21 12.63
CA GLU A 334 13.88 -17.26 11.24
C GLU A 334 12.72 -17.64 10.31
N GLY A 335 11.87 -18.59 10.74
CA GLY A 335 10.72 -19.08 9.97
C GLY A 335 9.56 -18.10 9.94
N CYS A 336 9.28 -17.46 11.07
CA CYS A 336 8.23 -16.46 11.23
C CYS A 336 6.85 -16.91 10.67
N HIS A 337 6.54 -18.23 10.74
CA HIS A 337 5.24 -18.72 10.34
C HIS A 337 4.30 -18.71 11.55
N ALA A 338 3.28 -17.88 11.50
CA ALA A 338 2.30 -17.78 12.58
C ALA A 338 1.36 -19.00 12.60
N SER A 339 1.23 -19.60 13.77
CA SER A 339 0.28 -20.71 14.04
C SER A 339 -0.92 -20.28 14.88
N LEU A 340 -0.80 -19.14 15.56
CA LEU A 340 -1.85 -18.49 16.32
C LEU A 340 -1.55 -16.99 16.35
N VAL A 341 -2.55 -16.17 16.13
CA VAL A 341 -2.45 -14.72 16.25
C VAL A 341 -3.55 -14.20 17.15
N LEU A 342 -3.19 -13.33 18.09
CA LEU A 342 -4.12 -12.56 18.89
C LEU A 342 -4.02 -11.10 18.48
N ALA A 343 -5.15 -10.50 18.14
CA ALA A 343 -5.28 -9.08 17.88
C ALA A 343 -6.23 -8.47 18.92
N GLY A 344 -5.70 -7.67 19.86
CA GLY A 344 -6.47 -7.16 20.99
C GLY A 344 -7.11 -8.26 21.85
N GLY A 345 -6.39 -9.38 22.08
CA GLY A 345 -6.88 -10.52 22.85
C GLY A 345 -7.86 -11.45 22.12
N VAL A 346 -8.25 -11.10 20.89
CA VAL A 346 -9.10 -11.94 20.03
C VAL A 346 -8.23 -12.85 19.18
N VAL A 347 -8.51 -14.15 19.17
CA VAL A 347 -7.86 -15.08 18.25
C VAL A 347 -8.33 -14.79 16.83
N ALA A 348 -7.39 -14.55 15.93
CA ALA A 348 -7.66 -14.26 14.51
C ALA A 348 -7.96 -15.56 13.76
N ASP A 349 -9.17 -16.07 13.91
CA ASP A 349 -9.65 -17.30 13.29
C ASP A 349 -10.93 -17.09 12.48
N ALA A 350 -11.38 -18.13 11.79
CA ALA A 350 -12.58 -18.07 10.96
C ALA A 350 -13.83 -17.62 11.75
N ALA A 351 -13.94 -17.95 13.04
CA ALA A 351 -15.07 -17.56 13.88
C ALA A 351 -15.05 -16.05 14.17
N ALA A 352 -13.87 -15.49 14.47
CA ALA A 352 -13.70 -14.06 14.69
C ALA A 352 -14.01 -13.27 13.42
N PHE A 353 -13.53 -13.71 12.26
CA PHE A 353 -13.82 -13.07 10.99
C PHE A 353 -15.30 -13.15 10.60
N ALA A 354 -15.97 -14.26 10.88
CA ALA A 354 -17.40 -14.41 10.61
C ALA A 354 -18.29 -13.58 11.55
N ALA A 355 -17.80 -13.27 12.76
CA ALA A 355 -18.55 -12.51 13.78
C ALA A 355 -18.45 -10.98 13.59
N ARG A 356 -17.66 -10.50 12.63
CA ARG A 356 -17.48 -9.05 12.37
C ARG A 356 -18.79 -8.40 11.91
N GLY A 357 -18.97 -7.12 12.25
CA GLY A 357 -19.95 -6.28 11.59
C GLY A 357 -19.59 -6.06 10.12
N TRP A 358 -20.47 -5.45 9.38
CA TRP A 358 -20.29 -5.14 7.96
C TRP A 358 -20.57 -3.66 7.71
N VAL A 359 -19.84 -3.08 6.75
CA VAL A 359 -20.07 -1.72 6.24
C VAL A 359 -20.26 -1.82 4.74
N GLU A 360 -21.33 -1.21 4.25
CA GLU A 360 -21.62 -1.21 2.81
C GLU A 360 -20.55 -0.43 2.04
N PRO A 361 -19.90 -1.01 1.02
CA PRO A 361 -18.92 -0.34 0.23
C PRO A 361 -19.46 0.86 -0.53
N VAL A 362 -18.65 1.90 -0.64
CA VAL A 362 -18.99 3.15 -1.34
C VAL A 362 -18.54 3.14 -2.80
N ALA A 363 -18.95 4.17 -3.55
CA ALA A 363 -18.50 4.46 -4.91
C ALA A 363 -18.68 3.32 -5.94
N ARG A 364 -19.79 2.54 -5.80
CA ARG A 364 -20.28 1.68 -6.87
C ARG A 364 -20.67 2.56 -8.07
N GLY A 365 -20.44 2.05 -9.31
CA GLY A 365 -20.74 2.81 -10.53
C GLY A 365 -19.88 4.07 -10.70
N SER A 366 -18.65 4.06 -10.20
CA SER A 366 -17.72 5.21 -10.28
C SER A 366 -17.08 5.38 -11.67
N VAL A 367 -17.18 4.41 -12.57
CA VAL A 367 -16.63 4.48 -13.94
C VAL A 367 -17.65 5.13 -14.88
N LYS A 368 -17.52 6.43 -15.08
CA LYS A 368 -18.42 7.27 -15.88
C LYS A 368 -17.82 7.68 -17.24
N ALA A 369 -16.73 7.03 -17.67
CA ALA A 369 -16.11 7.30 -18.96
C ALA A 369 -17.13 7.13 -20.10
N GLY A 370 -17.04 7.98 -21.12
CA GLY A 370 -17.77 7.80 -22.37
C GLY A 370 -17.31 6.54 -23.12
N GLN A 371 -18.10 6.11 -24.08
CA GLN A 371 -17.68 5.05 -25.01
C GLN A 371 -16.49 5.54 -25.85
N VAL A 372 -15.51 4.67 -26.08
CA VAL A 372 -14.34 4.95 -26.92
C VAL A 372 -14.33 4.00 -28.13
N VAL A 373 -13.72 4.49 -29.21
CA VAL A 373 -13.54 3.74 -30.47
C VAL A 373 -12.06 3.68 -30.83
N ALA A 374 -11.70 2.83 -31.79
CA ALA A 374 -10.30 2.62 -32.20
C ALA A 374 -9.59 3.94 -32.59
N GLU A 375 -10.30 4.86 -33.22
CA GLU A 375 -9.78 6.17 -33.65
C GLU A 375 -9.32 7.05 -32.48
N ASP A 376 -9.88 6.89 -31.30
CA ASP A 376 -9.54 7.64 -30.09
C ASP A 376 -8.09 7.38 -29.60
N PHE A 377 -7.47 6.28 -30.06
CA PHE A 377 -6.10 5.89 -29.69
C PHE A 377 -5.03 6.36 -30.67
N ARG A 378 -5.41 7.09 -31.72
CA ARG A 378 -4.45 7.68 -32.67
C ARG A 378 -3.64 8.79 -31.98
N THR A 379 -2.35 8.83 -32.30
CA THR A 379 -1.45 9.91 -31.85
C THR A 379 -1.01 10.70 -33.06
N GLY A 380 -1.48 11.92 -33.15
CA GLY A 380 -1.10 12.85 -34.22
C GLY A 380 0.31 13.43 -34.07
N GLY A 381 0.67 14.32 -34.95
CA GLY A 381 1.91 15.10 -34.92
C GLY A 381 2.73 14.97 -36.20
N ASN A 382 3.41 16.08 -36.59
CA ASN A 382 4.19 16.14 -37.82
C ASN A 382 5.68 15.81 -37.64
N ARG A 383 6.18 15.76 -36.40
CA ARG A 383 7.57 15.43 -36.09
C ARG A 383 7.70 13.94 -35.85
N ALA A 384 8.76 13.33 -36.38
CA ALA A 384 9.05 11.92 -36.13
C ALA A 384 9.52 11.70 -34.67
N GLU A 385 10.32 12.63 -34.14
CA GLU A 385 10.78 12.59 -32.77
C GLU A 385 9.59 12.52 -31.77
N THR A 386 9.58 11.54 -30.90
CA THR A 386 8.45 11.23 -30.04
C THR A 386 8.94 10.85 -28.66
N PRO A 387 8.48 11.53 -27.60
CA PRO A 387 8.72 11.09 -26.23
C PRO A 387 8.11 9.71 -25.97
N VAL A 388 8.85 8.84 -25.28
CA VAL A 388 8.45 7.47 -24.97
C VAL A 388 8.77 7.19 -23.50
N ILE A 389 7.80 6.68 -22.77
CA ILE A 389 7.97 6.25 -21.38
C ILE A 389 8.75 4.94 -21.38
N GLY A 390 9.96 4.94 -20.81
CA GLY A 390 10.76 3.73 -20.62
C GLY A 390 10.43 3.06 -19.28
N ILE A 391 10.05 1.79 -19.30
CA ILE A 391 9.81 1.00 -18.09
C ILE A 391 11.13 0.45 -17.57
N LEU A 392 11.35 0.59 -16.27
CA LEU A 392 12.37 -0.13 -15.52
C LEU A 392 11.67 -1.24 -14.71
N PRO A 393 11.81 -2.52 -15.10
CA PRO A 393 11.12 -3.62 -14.42
C PRO A 393 11.38 -3.63 -12.91
N GLY A 394 10.30 -3.76 -12.11
CA GLY A 394 10.41 -3.74 -10.65
C GLY A 394 10.70 -2.37 -10.04
N LYS A 395 10.55 -1.28 -10.81
CA LYS A 395 10.69 0.09 -10.34
C LYS A 395 9.49 0.94 -10.76
N ILE A 396 9.12 1.91 -9.92
CA ILE A 396 8.08 2.89 -10.24
C ILE A 396 8.64 4.11 -10.97
N ILE A 397 9.95 4.35 -10.84
CA ILE A 397 10.70 5.33 -11.66
C ILE A 397 10.70 4.86 -13.11
N THR A 398 10.57 5.79 -14.05
CA THR A 398 10.58 5.55 -15.50
C THR A 398 11.75 6.25 -16.17
N GLU A 399 11.98 5.99 -17.44
CA GLU A 399 12.94 6.75 -18.26
C GLU A 399 12.19 7.70 -19.19
N HIS A 400 12.77 8.86 -19.47
CA HIS A 400 12.32 9.78 -20.51
C HIS A 400 13.11 9.50 -21.79
N LEU A 401 12.58 8.64 -22.64
CA LEU A 401 13.20 8.21 -23.89
C LEU A 401 12.69 9.07 -25.06
N SER A 402 13.43 9.10 -26.17
CA SER A 402 13.02 9.69 -27.43
C SER A 402 13.25 8.70 -28.58
N PHE A 403 12.24 8.53 -29.42
CA PHE A 403 12.28 7.63 -30.58
C PHE A 403 11.73 8.34 -31.84
N ASP A 404 12.33 8.03 -32.99
CA ASP A 404 11.76 8.41 -34.26
C ASP A 404 10.60 7.47 -34.63
N ILE A 405 9.37 7.99 -34.58
CA ILE A 405 8.14 7.34 -34.98
C ILE A 405 7.48 8.21 -36.05
N ALA A 406 7.77 7.91 -37.32
CA ALA A 406 7.19 8.65 -38.40
C ALA A 406 5.66 8.41 -38.49
N PRO A 407 4.85 9.49 -38.63
CA PRO A 407 3.41 9.30 -38.78
C PRO A 407 3.08 8.68 -40.15
N VAL A 408 2.14 7.74 -40.16
CA VAL A 408 1.54 7.15 -41.36
C VAL A 408 0.07 7.54 -41.38
N ASP A 409 -0.39 8.21 -42.43
CA ASP A 409 -1.75 8.76 -42.54
C ASP A 409 -2.13 9.65 -41.31
N GLY A 410 -1.14 10.46 -40.85
CA GLY A 410 -1.33 11.36 -39.72
C GLY A 410 -1.38 10.68 -38.34
N ASP A 411 -1.00 9.41 -38.26
CA ASP A 411 -0.98 8.64 -37.02
C ASP A 411 0.38 7.99 -36.77
N LYS A 412 0.93 8.16 -35.58
CA LYS A 412 2.10 7.43 -35.09
C LYS A 412 1.64 6.09 -34.55
N ARG A 413 2.02 4.99 -35.23
CA ARG A 413 1.54 3.65 -34.92
C ARG A 413 2.48 2.88 -33.98
N PRO A 414 1.98 1.86 -33.25
CA PRO A 414 2.84 0.94 -32.49
C PRO A 414 3.87 0.25 -33.37
N ASP A 415 5.06 -0.01 -32.83
CA ASP A 415 6.10 -0.80 -33.47
C ASP A 415 6.60 -1.86 -32.49
N VAL A 416 5.91 -2.99 -32.49
CA VAL A 416 6.18 -4.09 -31.56
C VAL A 416 7.57 -4.70 -31.75
N ALA A 417 8.16 -4.57 -32.97
CA ALA A 417 9.52 -5.06 -33.22
C ALA A 417 10.58 -4.25 -32.43
N ARG A 418 10.30 -2.96 -32.13
CA ARG A 418 11.12 -2.11 -31.27
C ARG A 418 10.62 -2.04 -29.83
N ASP A 419 9.61 -2.85 -29.48
CA ASP A 419 8.91 -2.80 -28.18
C ASP A 419 8.35 -1.39 -27.90
N LEU A 420 7.74 -0.77 -28.91
CA LEU A 420 7.04 0.51 -28.80
C LEU A 420 5.54 0.26 -28.95
N VAL A 421 4.82 0.29 -27.84
CA VAL A 421 3.36 0.07 -27.82
C VAL A 421 2.63 1.34 -27.38
N LYS A 422 1.35 1.44 -27.72
CA LYS A 422 0.52 2.56 -27.29
C LYS A 422 0.20 2.48 -25.82
N ILE A 423 0.16 3.66 -25.20
CA ILE A 423 -0.49 3.87 -23.91
C ILE A 423 -1.55 4.96 -24.07
N ALA A 424 -2.68 4.80 -23.39
CA ALA A 424 -3.72 5.83 -23.32
C ALA A 424 -4.24 5.95 -21.89
N VAL A 425 -4.56 7.18 -21.48
CA VAL A 425 -5.27 7.47 -20.23
C VAL A 425 -6.56 8.19 -20.58
N ILE A 426 -7.69 7.67 -20.08
CA ILE A 426 -9.04 8.12 -20.40
C ILE A 426 -9.73 8.52 -19.09
N GLU A 427 -10.17 9.78 -19.00
CA GLU A 427 -10.87 10.30 -17.84
C GLU A 427 -12.16 9.49 -17.58
N ARG A 428 -12.33 8.98 -16.35
CA ARG A 428 -13.46 8.12 -15.98
C ARG A 428 -14.42 8.67 -14.94
N HIS A 429 -14.15 9.84 -14.38
CA HIS A 429 -14.94 10.42 -13.29
C HIS A 429 -16.14 11.23 -13.81
N GLY A 430 -16.24 11.41 -15.13
CA GLY A 430 -17.30 12.20 -15.77
C GLY A 430 -17.12 13.72 -15.58
N LYS A 431 -15.88 14.18 -15.47
CA LYS A 431 -15.55 15.60 -15.24
C LYS A 431 -15.38 16.38 -16.56
N ASN A 432 -14.58 15.86 -17.51
CA ASN A 432 -14.19 16.60 -18.70
C ASN A 432 -14.10 15.73 -19.96
N GLY A 433 -14.06 14.39 -19.83
CA GLY A 433 -13.93 13.46 -20.95
C GLY A 433 -12.57 13.50 -21.64
N ASN A 434 -11.54 13.97 -20.96
CA ASN A 434 -10.16 14.03 -21.48
C ASN A 434 -9.65 12.65 -21.86
N ARG A 435 -8.76 12.64 -22.86
CA ARG A 435 -8.02 11.46 -23.32
C ARG A 435 -6.63 11.89 -23.74
N ALA A 436 -5.63 11.17 -23.28
CA ALA A 436 -4.26 11.37 -23.72
C ALA A 436 -3.70 10.06 -24.26
N THR A 437 -2.86 10.15 -25.28
CA THR A 437 -2.19 8.99 -25.88
C THR A 437 -0.68 9.23 -25.95
N GLY A 438 0.09 8.16 -25.82
CA GLY A 438 1.55 8.21 -25.89
C GLY A 438 2.11 6.86 -26.28
N PHE A 439 3.40 6.69 -26.00
CA PHE A 439 4.11 5.44 -26.24
C PHE A 439 4.84 4.99 -25.00
N VAL A 440 4.93 3.67 -24.85
CA VAL A 440 5.68 3.02 -23.79
C VAL A 440 6.58 1.93 -24.35
N LYS A 441 7.76 1.77 -23.77
CA LYS A 441 8.74 0.74 -24.07
C LYS A 441 9.04 -0.08 -22.79
N GLY A 442 9.27 -1.37 -22.94
CA GLY A 442 9.60 -2.27 -21.83
C GLY A 442 8.44 -3.18 -21.41
N PHE A 443 7.29 -3.11 -22.12
CA PHE A 443 6.16 -4.01 -21.85
C PHE A 443 6.36 -5.41 -22.46
N GLY A 444 7.02 -5.48 -23.63
CA GLY A 444 7.17 -6.72 -24.42
C GLY A 444 5.92 -7.14 -25.16
N LEU A 445 4.79 -6.40 -25.05
CA LEU A 445 3.50 -6.74 -25.64
C LEU A 445 3.59 -6.79 -27.17
N GLN A 446 3.25 -7.95 -27.77
CA GLN A 446 3.33 -8.18 -29.22
C GLN A 446 1.98 -8.02 -29.92
N ARG A 447 0.88 -8.16 -29.23
CA ARG A 447 -0.50 -8.13 -29.78
C ARG A 447 -1.51 -7.89 -28.66
N GLY A 448 -2.73 -7.45 -29.05
CA GLY A 448 -3.81 -7.23 -28.11
C GLY A 448 -3.63 -5.98 -27.24
N ALA A 449 -4.35 -5.93 -26.13
CA ALA A 449 -4.31 -4.85 -25.16
C ALA A 449 -4.54 -5.34 -23.73
N ILE A 450 -4.00 -4.60 -22.75
CA ILE A 450 -4.35 -4.72 -21.34
C ILE A 450 -4.88 -3.38 -20.84
N GLY A 451 -5.85 -3.42 -19.92
CA GLY A 451 -6.46 -2.22 -19.36
C GLY A 451 -6.66 -2.32 -17.85
N SER A 452 -6.66 -1.18 -17.19
CA SER A 452 -6.80 -1.03 -15.75
C SER A 452 -7.55 0.24 -15.38
N THR A 453 -8.35 0.19 -14.31
CA THR A 453 -8.85 1.39 -13.60
C THR A 453 -8.05 1.69 -12.34
N VAL A 454 -7.11 0.82 -11.95
CA VAL A 454 -6.06 1.14 -10.98
C VAL A 454 -4.97 1.87 -11.74
N CYS A 455 -4.83 3.18 -11.48
CA CYS A 455 -3.98 4.09 -12.26
C CYS A 455 -3.61 5.27 -11.35
N HIS A 456 -2.49 5.15 -10.68
CA HIS A 456 -2.08 6.05 -9.59
C HIS A 456 -1.91 7.50 -10.02
N ASP A 457 -2.42 8.49 -9.23
CA ASP A 457 -3.40 8.29 -8.14
C ASP A 457 -4.79 8.71 -8.58
N HIS A 458 -4.90 9.29 -9.76
CA HIS A 458 -6.16 9.79 -10.31
C HIS A 458 -7.16 8.68 -10.70
N HIS A 459 -6.70 7.44 -10.79
CA HIS A 459 -7.48 6.24 -11.14
C HIS A 459 -8.38 6.37 -12.37
N ASN A 460 -7.89 7.04 -13.41
CA ASN A 460 -8.49 7.03 -14.72
C ASN A 460 -8.28 5.67 -15.40
N ILE A 461 -8.95 5.41 -16.53
CA ILE A 461 -8.71 4.19 -17.29
C ILE A 461 -7.36 4.31 -18.01
N ALA A 462 -6.43 3.41 -17.70
CA ALA A 462 -5.18 3.25 -18.44
C ALA A 462 -5.25 2.00 -19.32
N VAL A 463 -4.83 2.13 -20.59
CA VAL A 463 -4.78 1.02 -21.54
C VAL A 463 -3.44 1.03 -22.28
N VAL A 464 -2.77 -0.13 -22.31
CA VAL A 464 -1.58 -0.36 -23.15
C VAL A 464 -1.91 -1.41 -24.20
N GLY A 465 -1.55 -1.17 -25.47
CA GLY A 465 -1.89 -2.08 -26.55
C GLY A 465 -1.08 -1.90 -27.81
N ALA A 466 -1.10 -2.97 -28.64
CA ALA A 466 -0.56 -3.01 -29.98
C ALA A 466 -1.65 -2.87 -31.05
N ASP A 467 -2.91 -3.02 -30.67
CA ASP A 467 -4.08 -2.93 -31.57
C ASP A 467 -5.14 -1.99 -31.00
N TYR A 468 -5.61 -1.02 -31.81
CA TYR A 468 -6.52 0.03 -31.35
C TYR A 468 -7.95 -0.50 -31.08
N ALA A 469 -8.40 -1.51 -31.82
CA ALA A 469 -9.71 -2.10 -31.59
C ALA A 469 -9.73 -2.89 -30.27
N ASP A 470 -8.65 -3.60 -29.97
CA ASP A 470 -8.49 -4.30 -28.68
C ASP A 470 -8.35 -3.29 -27.52
N MET A 471 -7.65 -2.14 -27.73
CA MET A 471 -7.58 -1.08 -26.73
C MET A 471 -8.96 -0.47 -26.46
N ALA A 472 -9.77 -0.23 -27.51
CA ALA A 472 -11.12 0.28 -27.35
C ALA A 472 -12.03 -0.72 -26.62
N LEU A 473 -11.93 -2.01 -26.96
CA LEU A 473 -12.67 -3.05 -26.26
C LEU A 473 -12.26 -3.13 -24.78
N ALA A 474 -10.97 -3.06 -24.48
CA ALA A 474 -10.46 -3.07 -23.10
C ALA A 474 -11.04 -1.91 -22.27
N ALA A 475 -10.98 -0.68 -22.78
CA ALA A 475 -11.50 0.50 -22.09
C ALA A 475 -13.03 0.42 -21.89
N ASN A 476 -13.77 0.00 -22.92
CA ASN A 476 -15.23 -0.13 -22.81
C ASN A 476 -15.63 -1.28 -21.86
N ARG A 477 -14.88 -2.39 -21.85
CA ARG A 477 -15.15 -3.50 -20.93
C ARG A 477 -14.94 -3.10 -19.47
N LEU A 478 -13.89 -2.33 -19.16
CA LEU A 478 -13.66 -1.79 -17.82
C LEU A 478 -14.84 -0.93 -17.35
N ARG A 479 -15.47 -0.17 -18.24
CA ARG A 479 -16.68 0.57 -17.90
C ARG A 479 -17.86 -0.35 -17.57
N GLU A 480 -18.05 -1.43 -18.35
CA GLU A 480 -19.14 -2.39 -18.19
C GLU A 480 -19.06 -3.16 -16.87
N ILE A 481 -17.85 -3.53 -16.43
CA ILE A 481 -17.61 -4.26 -15.18
C ILE A 481 -17.41 -3.37 -13.95
N GLU A 482 -17.69 -2.07 -14.09
CA GLU A 482 -17.52 -1.04 -13.03
C GLU A 482 -16.07 -0.86 -12.57
N GLY A 483 -15.09 -1.12 -13.43
CA GLY A 483 -13.66 -1.04 -13.15
C GLY A 483 -13.00 -2.39 -12.91
N GLY A 484 -11.68 -2.39 -12.91
CA GLY A 484 -10.88 -3.59 -12.73
C GLY A 484 -9.70 -3.72 -13.65
N PHE A 485 -9.35 -4.97 -13.95
CA PHE A 485 -8.32 -5.35 -14.91
C PHE A 485 -8.90 -6.17 -16.05
N VAL A 486 -8.37 -5.98 -17.26
CA VAL A 486 -8.83 -6.71 -18.44
C VAL A 486 -7.68 -6.99 -19.39
N VAL A 487 -7.70 -8.17 -20.01
CA VAL A 487 -6.80 -8.60 -21.09
C VAL A 487 -7.65 -8.92 -22.32
N VAL A 488 -7.31 -8.30 -23.46
CA VAL A 488 -8.06 -8.41 -24.72
C VAL A 488 -7.13 -8.82 -25.85
N LEU A 489 -7.61 -9.75 -26.69
CA LEU A 489 -6.91 -10.17 -27.91
C LEU A 489 -7.89 -10.52 -29.02
N GLY A 490 -7.74 -9.88 -30.18
CA GLY A 490 -8.50 -10.18 -31.39
C GLY A 490 -10.00 -10.01 -31.22
N GLY A 491 -10.42 -8.94 -30.52
CA GLY A 491 -11.82 -8.63 -30.25
C GLY A 491 -12.47 -9.50 -29.18
N ARG A 492 -11.68 -10.19 -28.33
CA ARG A 492 -12.18 -11.04 -27.25
C ARG A 492 -11.49 -10.73 -25.93
N VAL A 493 -12.25 -10.70 -24.85
CA VAL A 493 -11.72 -10.67 -23.49
C VAL A 493 -11.17 -12.06 -23.16
N LEU A 494 -9.88 -12.16 -22.83
CA LEU A 494 -9.21 -13.39 -22.43
C LEU A 494 -9.31 -13.63 -20.92
N ALA A 495 -9.16 -12.58 -20.13
CA ALA A 495 -9.27 -12.61 -18.69
C ALA A 495 -9.70 -11.24 -18.15
N GLU A 496 -10.40 -11.22 -17.04
CA GLU A 496 -10.82 -9.99 -16.36
C GLU A 496 -11.00 -10.20 -14.86
N LEU A 497 -10.85 -9.13 -14.10
CA LEU A 497 -11.20 -9.01 -12.69
C LEU A 497 -12.00 -7.72 -12.49
N ALA A 498 -13.25 -7.87 -12.02
CA ALA A 498 -14.09 -6.72 -11.68
C ALA A 498 -13.71 -6.14 -10.30
N LEU A 499 -13.56 -4.82 -10.23
CA LEU A 499 -13.27 -4.07 -9.01
C LEU A 499 -14.35 -3.00 -8.78
N PRO A 500 -15.60 -3.39 -8.46
CA PRO A 500 -16.75 -2.48 -8.48
C PRO A 500 -16.76 -1.46 -7.33
N VAL A 501 -15.92 -1.63 -6.32
CA VAL A 501 -15.77 -0.64 -5.23
C VAL A 501 -14.76 0.40 -5.68
N ALA A 502 -15.23 1.55 -6.07
CA ALA A 502 -14.45 2.67 -6.58
C ALA A 502 -13.64 2.37 -7.86
N GLY A 503 -13.84 1.24 -8.52
CA GLY A 503 -12.96 0.76 -9.59
C GLY A 503 -11.60 0.27 -9.10
N LEU A 504 -11.46 -0.04 -7.80
CA LEU A 504 -10.20 -0.35 -7.11
C LEU A 504 -10.23 -1.67 -6.36
N MET A 505 -11.38 -2.05 -5.76
CA MET A 505 -11.49 -3.22 -4.89
C MET A 505 -12.64 -4.13 -5.31
N SER A 506 -12.40 -5.43 -5.19
CA SER A 506 -13.38 -6.50 -5.42
C SER A 506 -14.27 -6.71 -4.20
N LEU A 507 -15.47 -7.25 -4.43
CA LEU A 507 -16.37 -7.75 -3.38
C LEU A 507 -16.23 -9.27 -3.18
N GLU A 508 -15.41 -9.92 -4.02
CA GLU A 508 -15.17 -11.35 -3.94
C GLU A 508 -14.19 -11.68 -2.80
N PRO A 509 -14.23 -12.91 -2.28
CA PRO A 509 -13.21 -13.40 -1.37
C PRO A 509 -11.80 -13.28 -1.97
N PHE A 510 -10.83 -13.07 -1.10
CA PHE A 510 -9.43 -12.85 -1.50
C PHE A 510 -8.87 -14.00 -2.36
N GLU A 511 -9.29 -15.24 -2.11
CA GLU A 511 -8.87 -16.42 -2.89
C GLU A 511 -9.37 -16.35 -4.35
N VAL A 512 -10.60 -15.85 -4.56
CA VAL A 512 -11.16 -15.66 -5.90
C VAL A 512 -10.40 -14.56 -6.65
N VAL A 513 -10.07 -13.46 -5.94
CA VAL A 513 -9.28 -12.37 -6.51
C VAL A 513 -7.88 -12.85 -6.89
N HIS A 514 -7.23 -13.65 -6.04
CA HIS A 514 -5.97 -14.32 -6.33
C HIS A 514 -6.03 -15.13 -7.62
N ASP A 515 -7.00 -16.05 -7.75
CA ASP A 515 -7.12 -16.91 -8.92
C ASP A 515 -7.35 -16.10 -10.22
N ARG A 516 -8.16 -15.02 -10.14
CA ARG A 516 -8.37 -14.11 -11.28
C ARG A 516 -7.10 -13.37 -11.68
N LEU A 517 -6.27 -12.97 -10.71
CA LEU A 517 -4.97 -12.34 -11.00
C LEU A 517 -3.99 -13.32 -11.64
N VAL A 518 -4.00 -14.60 -11.24
CA VAL A 518 -3.23 -15.67 -11.91
C VAL A 518 -3.65 -15.77 -13.38
N ASP A 519 -4.96 -15.83 -13.66
CA ASP A 519 -5.49 -15.90 -15.03
C ASP A 519 -5.08 -14.67 -15.86
N LEU A 520 -5.17 -13.47 -15.28
CA LEU A 520 -4.78 -12.21 -15.91
C LEU A 520 -3.29 -12.18 -16.26
N ARG A 521 -2.41 -12.60 -15.35
CA ARG A 521 -0.97 -12.71 -15.61
C ARG A 521 -0.68 -13.71 -16.72
N ALA A 522 -1.33 -14.88 -16.71
CA ALA A 522 -1.16 -15.90 -17.74
C ALA A 522 -1.62 -15.39 -19.11
N ALA A 523 -2.78 -14.72 -19.17
CA ALA A 523 -3.30 -14.13 -20.39
C ALA A 523 -2.35 -13.04 -20.95
N ALA A 524 -1.87 -12.12 -20.10
CA ALA A 524 -0.90 -11.08 -20.49
C ALA A 524 0.41 -11.70 -21.03
N LYS A 525 0.95 -12.71 -20.34
CA LYS A 525 2.15 -13.46 -20.78
C LYS A 525 1.95 -14.10 -22.16
N SER A 526 0.76 -14.63 -22.45
CA SER A 526 0.45 -15.24 -23.75
C SER A 526 0.49 -14.24 -24.93
N MET A 527 0.40 -12.94 -24.63
CA MET A 527 0.51 -11.86 -25.60
C MET A 527 1.92 -11.27 -25.74
N GLY A 528 2.90 -11.82 -25.00
CA GLY A 528 4.31 -11.39 -25.06
C GLY A 528 4.73 -10.48 -23.90
N VAL A 529 3.85 -10.14 -22.97
CA VAL A 529 4.21 -9.30 -21.81
C VAL A 529 5.28 -9.98 -20.99
N VAL A 530 6.36 -9.22 -20.69
CA VAL A 530 7.55 -9.71 -19.97
C VAL A 530 7.58 -9.33 -18.50
N LEU A 531 6.69 -8.43 -18.09
CA LEU A 531 6.61 -7.92 -16.72
C LEU A 531 5.95 -8.96 -15.81
N GLU A 532 6.44 -9.07 -14.58
CA GLU A 532 5.84 -9.94 -13.56
C GLU A 532 4.48 -9.39 -13.11
N GLU A 533 4.43 -8.06 -12.83
CA GLU A 533 3.22 -7.33 -12.40
C GLU A 533 2.80 -6.29 -13.45
N PRO A 534 2.24 -6.71 -14.59
CA PRO A 534 1.97 -5.80 -15.69
C PRO A 534 0.90 -4.74 -15.36
N PHE A 535 -0.10 -5.07 -14.54
CA PHE A 535 -1.18 -4.15 -14.19
C PHE A 535 -0.71 -3.09 -13.19
N LEU A 536 0.05 -3.49 -12.17
CA LEU A 536 0.60 -2.55 -11.21
C LEU A 536 1.70 -1.69 -11.86
N GLN A 537 2.52 -2.27 -12.75
CA GLN A 537 3.48 -1.48 -13.52
C GLN A 537 2.77 -0.45 -14.42
N LEU A 538 1.64 -0.82 -15.06
CA LEU A 538 0.81 0.10 -15.84
C LEU A 538 0.27 1.25 -14.96
N ALA A 539 -0.17 0.93 -13.75
CA ALA A 539 -0.74 1.91 -12.82
C ALA A 539 0.25 3.05 -12.51
N PHE A 540 1.53 2.76 -12.34
CA PHE A 540 2.56 3.74 -12.03
C PHE A 540 3.07 4.55 -13.24
N LEU A 541 2.66 4.22 -14.46
CA LEU A 541 3.01 5.05 -15.62
C LEU A 541 2.26 6.39 -15.65
N ALA A 542 1.28 6.54 -14.78
CA ALA A 542 0.40 7.70 -14.73
C ALA A 542 0.61 8.59 -13.49
N LEU A 543 1.56 8.29 -12.61
CA LEU A 543 1.78 9.02 -11.36
C LEU A 543 2.75 10.20 -11.56
N PRO A 544 2.26 11.47 -11.66
CA PRO A 544 3.06 12.61 -12.09
C PRO A 544 3.93 13.23 -10.98
N VAL A 545 4.22 12.50 -9.92
CA VAL A 545 5.15 12.88 -8.84
C VAL A 545 6.38 11.95 -8.78
N ILE A 546 6.38 10.86 -9.56
CA ILE A 546 7.52 9.94 -9.66
C ILE A 546 8.31 10.22 -10.94
N PRO A 547 9.65 10.48 -10.89
CA PRO A 547 10.48 10.69 -12.09
C PRO A 547 10.41 9.52 -13.07
N HIS A 548 10.60 9.72 -14.39
CA HIS A 548 10.88 10.96 -15.09
C HIS A 548 9.72 11.36 -16.03
N LEU A 549 9.30 10.49 -16.98
CA LEU A 549 8.22 10.74 -17.93
C LEU A 549 6.98 9.92 -17.56
N LYS A 550 5.85 10.57 -17.45
CA LYS A 550 4.55 9.97 -17.12
C LYS A 550 3.46 10.40 -18.12
N ILE A 551 2.26 9.84 -17.95
CA ILE A 551 1.09 10.23 -18.75
C ILE A 551 -0.14 10.33 -17.85
N THR A 552 -0.89 11.43 -17.95
CA THR A 552 -2.20 11.60 -17.32
C THR A 552 -3.27 11.75 -18.39
N ASP A 553 -4.52 11.97 -18.01
CA ASP A 553 -5.61 12.30 -18.94
C ASP A 553 -5.39 13.65 -19.66
N ARG A 554 -4.46 14.47 -19.16
CA ARG A 554 -4.13 15.80 -19.69
C ARG A 554 -2.96 15.80 -20.66
N GLY A 555 -2.18 14.73 -20.77
CA GLY A 555 -1.04 14.62 -21.66
C GLY A 555 0.16 13.92 -21.03
N LEU A 556 1.27 13.89 -21.76
CA LEU A 556 2.56 13.46 -21.23
C LEU A 556 3.09 14.50 -20.23
N VAL A 557 3.65 14.02 -19.13
CA VAL A 557 4.18 14.87 -18.06
C VAL A 557 5.69 14.63 -17.91
N ASP A 558 6.46 15.68 -18.12
CA ASP A 558 7.87 15.73 -17.71
C ASP A 558 7.92 16.08 -16.22
N VAL A 559 8.11 15.07 -15.39
CA VAL A 559 8.07 15.22 -13.93
C VAL A 559 9.26 16.05 -13.43
N ASP A 560 10.42 15.94 -14.08
CA ASP A 560 11.63 16.70 -13.70
C ASP A 560 11.45 18.21 -13.90
N ARG A 561 10.63 18.61 -14.89
CA ARG A 561 10.26 20.01 -15.13
C ARG A 561 8.94 20.40 -14.49
N PHE A 562 8.18 19.41 -14.01
CA PHE A 562 6.86 19.58 -13.45
C PHE A 562 5.89 20.29 -14.45
N GLU A 563 5.87 19.82 -15.71
CA GLU A 563 5.05 20.39 -16.79
C GLU A 563 4.47 19.32 -17.73
N ILE A 564 3.34 19.65 -18.35
CA ILE A 564 2.74 18.84 -19.43
C ILE A 564 3.46 19.18 -20.74
N ILE A 565 3.93 18.18 -21.48
CA ILE A 565 4.77 18.34 -22.70
C ILE A 565 4.13 17.83 -24.00
N GLY A 566 2.85 17.57 -24.09
CA GLY A 566 2.30 17.03 -25.35
C GLY A 566 0.82 16.98 -25.46
#